data_cecc461da0873b2fba8a453ef644177b
#
_entry.id   cecc461da0873b2fba8a453ef644177b
#
_cell.length_a   1.000
_cell.length_b   1.000
_cell.length_c   1.000
_cell.angle_alpha   90.00
_cell.angle_beta   90.00
_cell.angle_gamma   90.00
#
_symmetry.space_group_name_H-M   'P 1'
#
loop_
_entity.id
_entity.type
_entity.pdbx_description
1 polymer ?
#
loop_
_entity_poly.entity_id
_entity_poly.type
_entity_poly.pdbx_seq_one_letter_code
_entity_poly.pdbx_strand_id
1 'polypeptide(L)'
;MVFWIFQADPKRYRLLDALADLDEIVWEVNQHLREIHAGDGVLIWQAGAEAGIYGIGEVATEPAPMPAHDPYWTEDEGERAAQPKPRVKLRVTQRLLDRPLLRSELRQDPSLQSLSILRFAQGTNFPVSEEEWTRLQELLGLGPKPLEYAAQEASLDLAETHLRQALARDLNQVEPGLVPLFAERVEEYPIPGGRIDLLCKDQQETPVVIELKRHHWDTDKAVGQIVRYMGWVKRTLTDGGSVRGILLVLDEGEPDPRLEDAAAAVPGLEVRRYSISFKIG
;
A
#
# COMPACT_ATOMS: atom_id res chain seq x y z
N MET A 1 -0.65 -23.77 0.41
CA MET A 1 -0.98 -22.45 -0.16
C MET A 1 -0.78 -22.59 -1.66
N VAL A 2 -1.80 -22.32 -2.43
CA VAL A 2 -1.76 -22.33 -3.90
C VAL A 2 -1.58 -20.87 -4.36
N PHE A 3 -0.99 -20.67 -5.54
CA PHE A 3 -0.78 -19.35 -6.09
C PHE A 3 -1.49 -19.21 -7.43
N TRP A 4 -2.04 -18.03 -7.64
CA TRP A 4 -2.83 -17.70 -8.82
C TRP A 4 -2.36 -16.39 -9.45
N ILE A 5 -2.54 -16.24 -10.76
CA ILE A 5 -2.51 -14.95 -11.41
C ILE A 5 -3.93 -14.57 -11.76
N PHE A 6 -4.36 -13.37 -11.31
CA PHE A 6 -5.65 -12.80 -11.62
C PHE A 6 -5.48 -11.64 -12.58
N GLN A 7 -6.09 -11.75 -13.76
CA GLN A 7 -5.89 -10.83 -14.88
C GLN A 7 -7.04 -9.83 -15.03
N ALA A 8 -6.71 -8.54 -15.09
CA ALA A 8 -7.61 -7.46 -15.52
C ALA A 8 -7.33 -7.04 -16.97
N ASP A 9 -8.40 -6.79 -17.71
CA ASP A 9 -8.35 -6.10 -19.00
C ASP A 9 -8.55 -4.59 -18.75
N PRO A 10 -7.57 -3.71 -19.11
CA PRO A 10 -7.69 -2.27 -18.88
C PRO A 10 -8.83 -1.62 -19.65
N LYS A 11 -9.39 -2.29 -20.68
CA LYS A 11 -10.60 -1.84 -21.36
C LYS A 11 -11.87 -2.02 -20.55
N ARG A 12 -11.83 -2.84 -19.50
CA ARG A 12 -12.97 -3.18 -18.65
C ARG A 12 -12.82 -2.64 -17.23
N TYR A 13 -11.59 -2.62 -16.72
CA TYR A 13 -11.29 -2.26 -15.34
C TYR A 13 -9.97 -1.49 -15.24
N ARG A 14 -10.00 -0.31 -14.63
CA ARG A 14 -8.83 0.55 -14.40
C ARG A 14 -8.03 0.05 -13.21
N LEU A 15 -7.34 -1.09 -13.43
CA LEU A 15 -6.63 -1.81 -12.37
C LEU A 15 -5.61 -0.95 -11.63
N LEU A 16 -4.81 -0.15 -12.34
CA LEU A 16 -3.73 0.62 -11.72
C LEU A 16 -4.27 1.68 -10.77
N ASP A 17 -5.37 2.35 -11.16
CA ASP A 17 -6.06 3.30 -10.29
C ASP A 17 -6.66 2.59 -9.06
N ALA A 18 -7.28 1.43 -9.27
CA ALA A 18 -7.83 0.63 -8.19
C ALA A 18 -6.76 0.15 -7.21
N LEU A 19 -5.60 -0.30 -7.71
CA LEU A 19 -4.47 -0.69 -6.88
C LEU A 19 -3.87 0.48 -6.09
N ALA A 20 -3.91 1.69 -6.64
CA ALA A 20 -3.45 2.88 -5.94
C ALA A 20 -4.34 3.21 -4.72
N ASP A 21 -5.65 3.00 -4.84
CA ASP A 21 -6.64 3.52 -3.91
C ASP A 21 -7.25 2.47 -2.97
N LEU A 22 -7.33 1.19 -3.41
CA LEU A 22 -8.06 0.15 -2.69
C LEU A 22 -7.12 -0.87 -2.03
N ASP A 23 -7.43 -1.24 -0.80
CA ASP A 23 -6.78 -2.36 -0.10
C ASP A 23 -7.48 -3.70 -0.37
N GLU A 24 -8.71 -3.67 -0.85
CA GLU A 24 -9.49 -4.85 -1.20
C GLU A 24 -10.21 -4.65 -2.54
N ILE A 25 -10.07 -5.61 -3.45
CA ILE A 25 -10.67 -5.59 -4.79
C ILE A 25 -11.55 -6.81 -4.97
N VAL A 26 -12.76 -6.63 -5.52
CA VAL A 26 -13.66 -7.73 -5.85
C VAL A 26 -13.34 -8.25 -7.26
N TRP A 27 -13.03 -9.55 -7.36
CA TRP A 27 -12.56 -10.15 -8.60
C TRP A 27 -13.41 -11.31 -9.06
N GLU A 28 -13.70 -11.37 -10.37
CA GLU A 28 -14.50 -12.42 -10.98
C GLU A 28 -13.70 -13.73 -11.09
N VAL A 29 -14.32 -14.84 -10.71
CA VAL A 29 -13.77 -16.19 -10.82
C VAL A 29 -14.59 -16.96 -11.85
N ASN A 30 -14.07 -17.04 -13.08
CA ASN A 30 -14.73 -17.75 -14.19
C ASN A 30 -14.20 -19.18 -14.38
N GLN A 31 -13.00 -19.44 -13.87
CA GLN A 31 -12.29 -20.70 -13.97
C GLN A 31 -11.80 -21.10 -12.59
N HIS A 32 -11.57 -22.37 -12.36
CA HIS A 32 -11.00 -22.87 -11.10
C HIS A 32 -11.83 -22.57 -9.83
N LEU A 33 -13.16 -22.40 -9.96
CA LEU A 33 -14.06 -22.07 -8.84
C LEU A 33 -13.96 -23.01 -7.64
N ARG A 34 -13.58 -24.29 -7.86
CA ARG A 34 -13.45 -25.30 -6.83
C ARG A 34 -12.04 -25.45 -6.28
N GLU A 35 -11.10 -24.73 -6.87
CA GLU A 35 -9.68 -24.84 -6.58
C GLU A 35 -9.15 -23.58 -5.88
N ILE A 36 -9.84 -22.44 -6.07
CA ILE A 36 -9.50 -21.17 -5.45
C ILE A 36 -10.16 -21.10 -4.08
N HIS A 37 -9.36 -20.90 -3.03
CA HIS A 37 -9.81 -20.83 -1.64
C HIS A 37 -9.28 -19.59 -0.92
N ALA A 38 -9.97 -19.20 0.13
CA ALA A 38 -9.48 -18.16 1.03
C ALA A 38 -8.10 -18.55 1.61
N GLY A 39 -7.17 -17.59 1.60
CA GLY A 39 -5.77 -17.80 1.99
C GLY A 39 -4.83 -18.17 0.84
N ASP A 40 -5.34 -18.36 -0.38
CA ASP A 40 -4.47 -18.53 -1.55
C ASP A 40 -3.77 -17.22 -1.94
N GLY A 41 -2.52 -17.34 -2.37
CA GLY A 41 -1.73 -16.21 -2.85
C GLY A 41 -2.14 -15.76 -4.25
N VAL A 42 -2.11 -14.45 -4.50
CA VAL A 42 -2.51 -13.87 -5.79
C VAL A 42 -1.46 -12.90 -6.32
N LEU A 43 -1.09 -13.08 -7.57
CA LEU A 43 -0.39 -12.11 -8.39
C LEU A 43 -1.40 -11.36 -9.24
N ILE A 44 -1.46 -10.04 -9.10
CA ILE A 44 -2.44 -9.19 -9.76
C ILE A 44 -1.84 -8.67 -11.07
N TRP A 45 -2.45 -9.10 -12.17
CA TRP A 45 -1.94 -8.87 -13.53
C TRP A 45 -2.79 -7.88 -14.32
N GLN A 46 -2.14 -6.91 -14.94
CA GLN A 46 -2.76 -6.10 -15.98
C GLN A 46 -2.43 -6.64 -17.37
N ALA A 47 -3.44 -6.76 -18.23
CA ALA A 47 -3.28 -7.09 -19.65
C ALA A 47 -2.94 -5.84 -20.48
N GLY A 48 -2.67 -6.02 -21.78
CA GLY A 48 -2.45 -4.93 -22.72
C GLY A 48 -0.99 -4.74 -23.13
N ALA A 49 -0.63 -3.51 -23.51
CA ALA A 49 0.72 -3.17 -24.01
C ALA A 49 1.76 -3.34 -22.89
N GLU A 50 1.46 -2.78 -21.72
CA GLU A 50 2.28 -2.85 -20.50
C GLU A 50 1.85 -4.02 -19.62
N ALA A 51 1.59 -5.20 -20.22
CA ALA A 51 1.13 -6.35 -19.47
C ALA A 51 2.20 -6.83 -18.47
N GLY A 52 1.78 -7.15 -17.24
CA GLY A 52 2.68 -7.56 -16.17
C GLY A 52 1.97 -7.70 -14.83
N ILE A 53 2.76 -8.04 -13.80
CA ILE A 53 2.33 -8.13 -12.40
C ILE A 53 2.49 -6.76 -11.75
N TYR A 54 1.39 -6.18 -11.29
CA TYR A 54 1.32 -4.85 -10.67
C TYR A 54 0.96 -4.87 -9.19
N GLY A 55 0.62 -6.03 -8.67
CA GLY A 55 0.32 -6.20 -7.27
C GLY A 55 0.42 -7.64 -6.81
N ILE A 56 0.51 -7.80 -5.51
CA ILE A 56 0.49 -9.07 -4.81
C ILE A 56 -0.61 -9.00 -3.76
N GLY A 57 -1.28 -10.10 -3.53
CA GLY A 57 -2.36 -10.18 -2.57
C GLY A 57 -2.67 -11.61 -2.15
N GLU A 58 -3.77 -11.74 -1.47
CA GLU A 58 -4.33 -13.02 -1.06
C GLU A 58 -5.84 -13.06 -1.34
N VAL A 59 -6.37 -14.24 -1.55
CA VAL A 59 -7.82 -14.46 -1.60
C VAL A 59 -8.38 -14.33 -0.19
N ALA A 60 -9.19 -13.31 0.06
CA ALA A 60 -9.73 -13.02 1.38
C ALA A 60 -11.04 -13.77 1.68
N THR A 61 -11.77 -14.24 0.64
CA THR A 61 -13.04 -14.93 0.81
C THR A 61 -13.15 -16.14 -0.12
N GLU A 62 -13.95 -17.13 0.26
CA GLU A 62 -14.36 -18.18 -0.66
C GLU A 62 -15.15 -17.61 -1.85
N PRO A 63 -15.08 -18.24 -3.05
CA PRO A 63 -15.89 -17.83 -4.20
C PRO A 63 -17.38 -17.88 -3.89
N ALA A 64 -18.06 -16.74 -4.05
CA ALA A 64 -19.49 -16.63 -3.83
C ALA A 64 -20.13 -15.66 -4.83
N PRO A 65 -21.45 -15.78 -5.10
CA PRO A 65 -22.15 -14.77 -5.87
C PRO A 65 -22.14 -13.42 -5.15
N MET A 66 -21.42 -12.42 -5.72
CA MET A 66 -21.39 -11.06 -5.19
C MET A 66 -21.30 -10.03 -6.31
N PRO A 67 -21.85 -8.81 -6.11
CA PRO A 67 -21.66 -7.69 -7.02
C PRO A 67 -20.28 -7.06 -6.83
N ALA A 68 -19.79 -6.31 -7.83
CA ALA A 68 -18.66 -5.41 -7.71
C ALA A 68 -19.14 -3.97 -7.95
N HIS A 69 -18.83 -3.07 -7.04
CA HIS A 69 -19.37 -1.69 -7.03
C HIS A 69 -18.30 -0.61 -6.87
N ASP A 70 -17.01 -0.95 -7.11
CA ASP A 70 -15.98 0.08 -7.07
C ASP A 70 -16.03 1.00 -8.31
N PRO A 71 -15.49 2.23 -8.24
CA PRO A 71 -15.62 3.22 -9.31
C PRO A 71 -14.62 3.01 -10.46
N TYR A 72 -13.87 1.90 -10.47
CA TYR A 72 -12.81 1.65 -11.46
C TYR A 72 -13.26 0.82 -12.65
N TRP A 73 -14.51 0.33 -12.64
CA TRP A 73 -15.15 -0.27 -13.82
C TRP A 73 -15.39 0.80 -14.87
N THR A 74 -15.14 0.47 -16.14
CA THR A 74 -15.51 1.36 -17.25
C THR A 74 -17.02 1.49 -17.36
N GLU A 75 -17.52 2.57 -17.98
CA GLU A 75 -18.94 2.85 -18.10
C GLU A 75 -19.72 1.67 -18.71
N ASP A 76 -19.14 1.04 -19.76
CA ASP A 76 -19.75 -0.10 -20.47
C ASP A 76 -19.83 -1.38 -19.60
N GLU A 77 -18.97 -1.53 -18.61
CA GLU A 77 -18.87 -2.74 -17.77
C GLU A 77 -19.48 -2.57 -16.38
N GLY A 78 -19.73 -1.35 -15.94
CA GLY A 78 -20.24 -1.05 -14.59
C GLY A 78 -21.56 -1.77 -14.27
N GLU A 79 -22.51 -1.78 -15.20
CA GLU A 79 -23.81 -2.49 -15.04
C GLU A 79 -23.60 -4.01 -14.94
N ARG A 80 -22.68 -4.56 -15.72
CA ARG A 80 -22.33 -5.99 -15.67
C ARG A 80 -21.61 -6.37 -14.37
N ALA A 81 -20.76 -5.48 -13.89
CA ALA A 81 -20.05 -5.66 -12.63
C ALA A 81 -21.00 -5.64 -11.43
N ALA A 82 -22.05 -4.84 -11.48
CA ALA A 82 -23.07 -4.76 -10.44
C ALA A 82 -23.93 -6.04 -10.32
N GLN A 83 -23.95 -6.90 -11.35
CA GLN A 83 -24.68 -8.16 -11.27
C GLN A 83 -23.92 -9.19 -10.42
N PRO A 84 -24.63 -9.95 -9.55
CA PRO A 84 -24.01 -11.03 -8.79
C PRO A 84 -23.43 -12.11 -9.72
N LYS A 85 -22.14 -12.36 -9.56
CA LYS A 85 -21.39 -13.42 -10.25
C LYS A 85 -20.46 -14.08 -9.25
N PRO A 86 -19.98 -15.31 -9.54
CA PRO A 86 -18.95 -15.93 -8.71
C PRO A 86 -17.71 -15.03 -8.63
N ARG A 87 -17.44 -14.53 -7.43
CA ARG A 87 -16.32 -13.63 -7.17
C ARG A 87 -15.68 -13.93 -5.83
N VAL A 88 -14.46 -13.46 -5.67
CA VAL A 88 -13.70 -13.42 -4.43
C VAL A 88 -13.35 -11.98 -4.10
N LYS A 89 -13.06 -11.71 -2.85
CA LYS A 89 -12.35 -10.52 -2.44
C LYS A 89 -10.87 -10.81 -2.41
N LEU A 90 -10.08 -9.94 -3.01
CA LEU A 90 -8.63 -9.96 -2.97
C LEU A 90 -8.14 -8.88 -2.01
N ARG A 91 -7.38 -9.24 -0.99
CA ARG A 91 -6.66 -8.29 -0.16
C ARG A 91 -5.32 -7.99 -0.80
N VAL A 92 -5.06 -6.73 -1.12
CA VAL A 92 -3.78 -6.28 -1.68
C VAL A 92 -2.76 -6.18 -0.55
N THR A 93 -1.69 -6.98 -0.62
CA THR A 93 -0.61 -6.98 0.36
C THR A 93 0.59 -6.16 -0.08
N GLN A 94 0.84 -6.11 -1.38
CA GLN A 94 1.92 -5.30 -1.94
C GLN A 94 1.53 -4.71 -3.29
N ARG A 95 1.89 -3.46 -3.51
CA ARG A 95 1.71 -2.73 -4.78
C ARG A 95 3.05 -2.61 -5.49
N LEU A 96 3.04 -2.86 -6.79
CA LEU A 96 4.24 -2.82 -7.65
C LEU A 96 4.07 -1.77 -8.75
N LEU A 97 3.34 -0.68 -8.48
CA LEU A 97 2.97 0.32 -9.47
C LEU A 97 4.19 1.01 -10.08
N ASP A 98 5.22 1.29 -9.27
CA ASP A 98 6.44 1.97 -9.71
C ASP A 98 7.45 1.03 -10.39
N ARG A 99 7.37 -0.26 -10.04
CA ARG A 99 8.26 -1.29 -10.60
C ARG A 99 7.52 -2.60 -10.82
N PRO A 100 6.60 -2.64 -11.80
CA PRO A 100 5.90 -3.87 -12.15
C PRO A 100 6.87 -4.90 -12.75
N LEU A 101 6.56 -6.17 -12.57
CA LEU A 101 7.27 -7.24 -13.27
C LEU A 101 6.58 -7.49 -14.63
N LEU A 102 7.18 -6.96 -15.68
CA LEU A 102 6.55 -6.92 -16.99
C LEU A 102 6.58 -8.29 -17.71
N ARG A 103 5.58 -8.51 -18.57
CA ARG A 103 5.51 -9.70 -19.43
C ARG A 103 6.77 -9.90 -20.29
N SER A 104 7.40 -8.80 -20.74
CA SER A 104 8.63 -8.84 -21.51
C SER A 104 9.80 -9.43 -20.72
N GLU A 105 9.89 -9.15 -19.43
CA GLU A 105 10.91 -9.69 -18.52
C GLU A 105 10.63 -11.18 -18.24
N LEU A 106 9.37 -11.52 -17.92
CA LEU A 106 8.96 -12.91 -17.67
C LEU A 106 9.23 -13.83 -18.87
N ARG A 107 9.05 -13.34 -20.09
CA ARG A 107 9.34 -14.10 -21.31
C ARG A 107 10.81 -14.37 -21.56
N GLN A 108 11.70 -13.60 -20.97
CA GLN A 108 13.15 -13.80 -21.07
C GLN A 108 13.65 -14.86 -20.08
N ASP A 109 12.85 -15.22 -19.07
CA ASP A 109 13.21 -16.21 -18.07
C ASP A 109 12.82 -17.61 -18.56
N PRO A 110 13.81 -18.52 -18.74
CA PRO A 110 13.54 -19.88 -19.21
C PRO A 110 12.64 -20.69 -18.26
N SER A 111 12.71 -20.41 -16.95
CA SER A 111 11.95 -21.14 -15.92
C SER A 111 10.46 -20.73 -15.90
N LEU A 112 10.08 -19.63 -16.54
CA LEU A 112 8.72 -19.10 -16.54
C LEU A 112 8.00 -19.25 -17.89
N GLN A 113 8.61 -19.91 -18.86
CA GLN A 113 7.98 -20.08 -20.18
C GLN A 113 6.74 -20.98 -20.16
N SER A 114 6.61 -21.84 -19.14
CA SER A 114 5.42 -22.67 -18.88
C SER A 114 4.23 -21.89 -18.32
N LEU A 115 4.47 -20.67 -17.80
CA LEU A 115 3.47 -19.87 -17.10
C LEU A 115 2.20 -19.72 -17.97
N SER A 116 1.06 -20.15 -17.44
CA SER A 116 -0.19 -20.28 -18.21
C SER A 116 -0.62 -18.96 -18.85
N ILE A 117 -0.44 -17.82 -18.17
CA ILE A 117 -0.80 -16.49 -18.68
C ILE A 117 0.08 -16.04 -19.87
N LEU A 118 1.30 -16.55 -19.99
CA LEU A 118 2.18 -16.25 -21.12
C LEU A 118 1.80 -17.04 -22.37
N ARG A 119 1.16 -18.20 -22.19
CA ARG A 119 0.76 -19.12 -23.25
C ARG A 119 -0.68 -18.90 -23.70
N PHE A 120 -1.57 -18.57 -22.77
CA PHE A 120 -3.00 -18.41 -23.03
C PHE A 120 -3.42 -17.02 -22.55
N ALA A 121 -3.62 -16.09 -23.48
CA ALA A 121 -4.00 -14.72 -23.14
C ALA A 121 -5.48 -14.57 -22.73
N GLN A 122 -6.29 -15.61 -22.92
CA GLN A 122 -7.72 -15.59 -22.61
C GLN A 122 -7.99 -16.31 -21.28
N GLY A 123 -8.51 -15.58 -20.32
CA GLY A 123 -8.85 -16.07 -18.98
C GLY A 123 -8.77 -14.97 -17.95
N THR A 124 -9.31 -15.23 -16.77
CA THR A 124 -9.26 -14.31 -15.63
C THR A 124 -8.39 -14.82 -14.51
N ASN A 125 -8.26 -16.15 -14.40
CA ASN A 125 -7.58 -16.81 -13.29
C ASN A 125 -6.67 -17.91 -13.84
N PHE A 126 -5.38 -17.88 -13.50
CA PHE A 126 -4.36 -18.81 -13.98
C PHE A 126 -3.61 -19.41 -12.80
N PRO A 127 -3.46 -20.74 -12.75
CA PRO A 127 -2.66 -21.39 -11.71
C PRO A 127 -1.17 -21.09 -11.92
N VAL A 128 -0.43 -21.05 -10.82
CA VAL A 128 1.02 -20.91 -10.76
C VAL A 128 1.57 -22.13 -10.04
N SER A 129 2.51 -22.85 -10.64
CA SER A 129 3.17 -23.99 -10.01
C SER A 129 4.14 -23.54 -8.90
N GLU A 130 4.53 -24.45 -8.02
CA GLU A 130 5.50 -24.16 -6.95
C GLU A 130 6.87 -23.72 -7.51
N GLU A 131 7.30 -24.31 -8.62
CA GLU A 131 8.56 -23.92 -9.29
C GLU A 131 8.47 -22.53 -9.89
N GLU A 132 7.37 -22.22 -10.59
CA GLU A 132 7.11 -20.90 -11.14
C GLU A 132 6.99 -19.83 -10.03
N TRP A 133 6.31 -20.17 -8.94
CA TRP A 133 6.18 -19.29 -7.79
C TRP A 133 7.53 -18.99 -7.16
N THR A 134 8.36 -20.02 -6.94
CA THR A 134 9.71 -19.83 -6.40
C THR A 134 10.51 -18.85 -7.24
N ARG A 135 10.46 -19.01 -8.57
CA ARG A 135 11.16 -18.11 -9.48
C ARG A 135 10.58 -16.70 -9.49
N LEU A 136 9.26 -16.57 -9.46
CA LEU A 136 8.58 -15.27 -9.36
C LEU A 136 8.92 -14.55 -8.05
N GLN A 137 9.01 -15.27 -6.93
CA GLN A 137 9.46 -14.70 -5.66
C GLN A 137 10.86 -14.09 -5.75
N GLU A 138 11.81 -14.78 -6.40
CA GLU A 138 13.15 -14.25 -6.61
C GLU A 138 13.13 -12.95 -7.42
N LEU A 139 12.40 -12.94 -8.55
CA LEU A 139 12.29 -11.77 -9.43
C LEU A 139 11.59 -10.59 -8.78
N LEU A 140 10.60 -10.87 -7.92
CA LEU A 140 9.85 -9.87 -7.16
C LEU A 140 10.55 -9.46 -5.86
N GLY A 141 11.69 -10.10 -5.54
CA GLY A 141 12.38 -9.86 -4.28
C GLY A 141 11.60 -10.36 -3.05
N LEU A 142 10.71 -11.34 -3.25
CA LEU A 142 9.88 -11.95 -2.20
C LEU A 142 10.49 -13.23 -1.62
N GLY A 143 11.66 -13.64 -2.10
CA GLY A 143 12.36 -14.82 -1.59
C GLY A 143 12.49 -14.79 -0.07
N PRO A 144 12.73 -15.92 0.60
CA PRO A 144 12.96 -15.92 2.04
C PRO A 144 14.09 -14.95 2.30
N LYS A 145 13.72 -13.77 2.85
CA LYS A 145 14.73 -12.81 3.31
C LYS A 145 15.61 -13.58 4.28
N PRO A 146 16.95 -13.45 4.21
CA PRO A 146 17.81 -14.03 5.20
C PRO A 146 17.22 -13.77 6.59
N LEU A 147 17.24 -14.75 7.49
CA LEU A 147 16.68 -14.61 8.85
C LEU A 147 17.08 -13.29 9.53
N GLU A 148 18.28 -12.80 9.21
CA GLU A 148 18.75 -11.49 9.61
C GLU A 148 17.91 -10.32 9.05
N TYR A 149 17.46 -10.39 7.80
CA TYR A 149 16.64 -9.35 7.18
C TYR A 149 15.20 -9.36 7.70
N ALA A 150 14.59 -10.54 7.86
CA ALA A 150 13.25 -10.67 8.44
C ALA A 150 13.23 -10.25 9.91
N ALA A 151 14.28 -10.59 10.67
CA ALA A 151 14.45 -10.14 12.04
C ALA A 151 14.68 -8.62 12.12
N GLN A 152 15.41 -8.05 11.16
CA GLN A 152 15.66 -6.62 11.07
C GLN A 152 14.40 -5.84 10.70
N GLU A 153 13.60 -6.30 9.74
CA GLU A 153 12.29 -5.67 9.43
C GLU A 153 11.32 -5.76 10.59
N ALA A 154 11.17 -6.93 11.21
CA ALA A 154 10.33 -7.09 12.39
C ALA A 154 10.80 -6.22 13.56
N SER A 155 12.11 -6.05 13.74
CA SER A 155 12.67 -5.17 14.77
C SER A 155 12.44 -3.70 14.43
N LEU A 156 12.47 -3.33 13.14
CA LEU A 156 12.20 -1.98 12.68
C LEU A 156 10.71 -1.62 12.78
N ASP A 157 9.79 -2.54 12.48
CA ASP A 157 8.35 -2.36 12.67
C ASP A 157 8.01 -2.18 14.16
N LEU A 158 8.64 -2.97 15.01
CA LEU A 158 8.53 -2.84 16.46
C LEU A 158 9.11 -1.50 16.94
N ALA A 159 10.23 -1.08 16.37
CA ALA A 159 10.87 0.19 16.70
C ALA A 159 10.01 1.39 16.29
N GLU A 160 9.37 1.37 15.11
CA GLU A 160 8.44 2.43 14.67
C GLU A 160 7.21 2.52 15.59
N THR A 161 6.64 1.37 15.96
CA THR A 161 5.53 1.32 16.91
C THR A 161 5.94 1.87 18.26
N HIS A 162 7.11 1.50 18.78
CA HIS A 162 7.62 2.01 20.05
C HIS A 162 7.96 3.50 19.96
N LEU A 163 8.51 3.96 18.83
CA LEU A 163 8.78 5.39 18.61
C LEU A 163 7.47 6.18 18.62
N ARG A 164 6.46 5.76 17.85
CA ARG A 164 5.14 6.40 17.83
C ARG A 164 4.56 6.49 19.24
N GLN A 165 4.59 5.38 20.00
CA GLN A 165 4.12 5.36 21.39
C GLN A 165 4.94 6.27 22.31
N ALA A 166 6.26 6.35 22.13
CA ALA A 166 7.11 7.24 22.91
C ALA A 166 6.79 8.70 22.61
N LEU A 167 6.65 9.07 21.33
CA LEU A 167 6.27 10.42 20.92
C LEU A 167 4.84 10.78 21.36
N ALA A 168 3.90 9.82 21.32
CA ALA A 168 2.55 10.03 21.83
C ALA A 168 2.51 10.39 23.34
N ARG A 169 3.48 9.88 24.11
CA ARG A 169 3.62 10.20 25.55
C ARG A 169 4.29 11.55 25.82
N ASP A 170 5.14 11.99 24.90
CA ASP A 170 5.87 13.25 25.01
C ASP A 170 6.05 13.91 23.64
N LEU A 171 5.02 14.61 23.21
CA LEU A 171 4.98 15.32 21.93
C LEU A 171 5.99 16.49 21.85
N ASN A 172 6.52 16.98 22.99
CA ASN A 172 7.56 18.01 22.99
C ASN A 172 8.87 17.56 22.37
N GLN A 173 9.09 16.25 22.24
CA GLN A 173 10.22 15.70 21.48
C GLN A 173 10.12 15.99 19.97
N VAL A 174 8.91 16.11 19.44
CA VAL A 174 8.69 16.52 18.06
C VAL A 174 8.77 18.04 17.95
N GLU A 175 7.99 18.75 18.77
CA GLU A 175 7.98 20.21 18.80
C GLU A 175 7.49 20.68 20.19
N PRO A 176 8.18 21.62 20.84
CA PRO A 176 7.76 22.16 22.11
C PRO A 176 6.37 22.81 22.05
N GLY A 177 5.49 22.39 22.95
CA GLY A 177 4.13 22.90 23.06
C GLY A 177 3.09 22.19 22.21
N LEU A 178 3.44 21.10 21.52
CA LEU A 178 2.46 20.21 20.91
C LEU A 178 1.67 19.47 22.00
N VAL A 179 0.36 19.39 21.79
CA VAL A 179 -0.55 18.62 22.64
C VAL A 179 -1.48 17.78 21.75
N PRO A 180 -2.06 16.67 22.26
CA PRO A 180 -3.07 15.93 21.51
C PRO A 180 -4.22 16.83 21.04
N LEU A 181 -4.66 16.65 19.79
CA LEU A 181 -5.84 17.38 19.29
C LEU A 181 -7.10 16.91 20.04
N PHE A 182 -7.20 15.63 20.33
CA PHE A 182 -8.26 15.02 21.14
C PHE A 182 -7.62 14.29 22.33
N ALA A 183 -8.13 14.58 23.54
CA ALA A 183 -7.56 14.03 24.78
C ALA A 183 -7.60 12.48 24.83
N GLU A 184 -8.61 11.89 24.20
CA GLU A 184 -8.84 10.45 24.23
C GLU A 184 -7.94 9.67 23.28
N ARG A 185 -7.39 10.34 22.24
CA ARG A 185 -6.61 9.64 21.22
C ARG A 185 -5.67 10.56 20.45
N VAL A 186 -4.39 10.32 20.59
CA VAL A 186 -3.34 11.03 19.84
C VAL A 186 -2.75 10.18 18.71
N GLU A 187 -2.61 8.86 18.93
CA GLU A 187 -2.00 7.92 18.01
C GLU A 187 -3.01 7.12 17.20
N GLU A 188 -2.60 6.73 15.98
CA GLU A 188 -3.40 5.92 15.06
C GLU A 188 -4.83 6.44 14.88
N TYR A 189 -4.96 7.76 14.68
CA TYR A 189 -6.28 8.38 14.53
C TYR A 189 -6.96 7.92 13.23
N PRO A 190 -8.11 7.22 13.30
CA PRO A 190 -8.73 6.63 12.12
C PRO A 190 -9.38 7.69 11.24
N ILE A 191 -9.13 7.61 9.95
CA ILE A 191 -9.78 8.40 8.91
C ILE A 191 -10.20 7.50 7.74
N PRO A 192 -11.11 7.92 6.87
CA PRO A 192 -11.41 7.16 5.66
C PRO A 192 -10.15 6.93 4.82
N GLY A 193 -9.82 5.66 4.57
CA GLY A 193 -8.66 5.26 3.78
C GLY A 193 -7.32 5.27 4.51
N GLY A 194 -7.30 5.28 5.87
CA GLY A 194 -6.06 5.12 6.63
C GLY A 194 -6.14 5.53 8.08
N ARG A 195 -4.97 5.75 8.65
CA ARG A 195 -4.80 6.23 10.03
C ARG A 195 -3.70 7.28 10.05
N ILE A 196 -3.89 8.33 10.82
CA ILE A 196 -2.86 9.34 11.08
C ILE A 196 -2.02 8.83 12.25
N ASP A 197 -0.70 8.78 12.09
CA ASP A 197 0.19 8.26 13.14
C ASP A 197 0.04 9.05 14.44
N LEU A 198 0.17 10.39 14.38
CA LEU A 198 -0.11 11.26 15.52
C LEU A 198 -0.91 12.49 15.06
N LEU A 199 -2.01 12.77 15.76
CA LEU A 199 -2.85 13.94 15.50
C LEU A 199 -2.82 14.88 16.71
N CYS A 200 -2.21 16.05 16.50
CA CYS A 200 -1.88 17.02 17.54
C CYS A 200 -2.41 18.42 17.19
N LYS A 201 -2.19 19.37 18.07
CA LYS A 201 -2.32 20.80 17.83
C LYS A 201 -1.15 21.55 18.44
N ASP A 202 -0.79 22.66 17.85
CA ASP A 202 0.26 23.54 18.33
C ASP A 202 -0.29 24.59 19.33
N GLN A 203 0.58 25.50 19.78
CA GLN A 203 0.23 26.56 20.73
C GLN A 203 -0.78 27.57 20.17
N GLN A 204 -0.96 27.64 18.86
CA GLN A 204 -1.95 28.47 18.18
C GLN A 204 -3.25 27.71 17.89
N GLU A 205 -3.43 26.53 18.52
CA GLU A 205 -4.58 25.65 18.32
C GLU A 205 -4.68 25.11 16.88
N THR A 206 -3.62 25.25 16.04
CA THR A 206 -3.60 24.74 14.67
C THR A 206 -3.40 23.22 14.70
N PRO A 207 -4.25 22.44 14.05
CA PRO A 207 -4.05 21.00 13.92
C PRO A 207 -2.74 20.66 13.21
N VAL A 208 -2.01 19.69 13.75
CA VAL A 208 -0.74 19.17 13.24
C VAL A 208 -0.88 17.68 12.99
N VAL A 209 -0.72 17.29 11.74
CA VAL A 209 -0.67 15.91 11.29
C VAL A 209 0.77 15.47 11.29
N ILE A 210 1.10 14.38 12.00
CA ILE A 210 2.45 13.83 12.04
C ILE A 210 2.42 12.43 11.44
N GLU A 211 3.30 12.16 10.51
CA GLU A 211 3.49 10.87 9.87
C GLU A 211 4.93 10.41 10.05
N LEU A 212 5.14 9.16 10.46
CA LEU A 212 6.46 8.57 10.66
C LEU A 212 6.84 7.73 9.44
N LYS A 213 8.09 7.84 8.99
CA LYS A 213 8.64 7.02 7.89
C LYS A 213 10.05 6.56 8.25
N ARG A 214 10.28 5.28 8.04
CA ARG A 214 11.59 4.65 8.30
C ARG A 214 12.58 4.84 7.17
N HIS A 215 12.06 4.95 5.94
CA HIS A 215 12.87 5.03 4.73
C HIS A 215 12.41 6.17 3.84
N HIS A 216 13.35 6.80 3.15
CA HIS A 216 13.10 7.93 2.25
C HIS A 216 12.80 7.51 0.79
N TRP A 217 12.95 6.25 0.45
CA TRP A 217 12.88 5.76 -0.94
C TRP A 217 11.47 5.74 -1.55
N ASP A 218 10.42 5.97 -0.77
CA ASP A 218 9.04 6.10 -1.26
C ASP A 218 8.54 7.53 -1.01
N THR A 219 9.35 8.51 -1.45
CA THR A 219 9.15 9.95 -1.24
C THR A 219 7.77 10.41 -1.68
N ASP A 220 7.37 10.08 -2.91
CA ASP A 220 6.09 10.53 -3.47
C ASP A 220 4.91 9.99 -2.68
N LYS A 221 5.00 8.74 -2.25
CA LYS A 221 3.97 8.09 -1.44
C LYS A 221 3.90 8.67 -0.02
N ALA A 222 5.04 8.95 0.61
CA ALA A 222 5.08 9.55 1.93
C ALA A 222 4.46 10.95 1.93
N VAL A 223 4.86 11.80 0.97
CA VAL A 223 4.28 13.14 0.79
C VAL A 223 2.82 13.06 0.40
N GLY A 224 2.45 12.20 -0.55
CA GLY A 224 1.04 11.98 -0.95
C GLY A 224 0.15 11.55 0.20
N GLN A 225 0.65 10.68 1.08
CA GLN A 225 -0.07 10.20 2.25
C GLN A 225 -0.36 11.32 3.25
N ILE A 226 0.68 12.06 3.67
CA ILE A 226 0.50 13.14 4.65
C ILE A 226 -0.35 14.29 4.09
N VAL A 227 -0.21 14.64 2.81
CA VAL A 227 -1.03 15.64 2.13
C VAL A 227 -2.51 15.24 2.13
N ARG A 228 -2.81 13.99 1.85
CA ARG A 228 -4.18 13.45 1.93
C ARG A 228 -4.75 13.58 3.34
N TYR A 229 -3.96 13.28 4.35
CA TYR A 229 -4.35 13.40 5.75
C TYR A 229 -4.58 14.86 6.18
N MET A 230 -3.66 15.76 5.84
CA MET A 230 -3.83 17.20 6.04
C MET A 230 -5.10 17.71 5.36
N GLY A 231 -5.37 17.29 4.13
CA GLY A 231 -6.58 17.64 3.39
C GLY A 231 -7.86 17.14 4.06
N TRP A 232 -7.85 15.93 4.63
CA TRP A 232 -8.99 15.41 5.38
C TRP A 232 -9.22 16.21 6.67
N VAL A 233 -8.17 16.45 7.47
CA VAL A 233 -8.24 17.25 8.70
C VAL A 233 -8.76 18.65 8.40
N LYS A 234 -8.24 19.28 7.35
CA LYS A 234 -8.66 20.63 6.92
C LYS A 234 -10.16 20.69 6.62
N ARG A 235 -10.69 19.72 5.90
CA ARG A 235 -12.13 19.70 5.54
C ARG A 235 -13.03 19.33 6.70
N THR A 236 -12.57 18.40 7.55
CA THR A 236 -13.47 17.75 8.52
C THR A 236 -13.37 18.34 9.92
N LEU A 237 -12.20 18.83 10.31
CA LEU A 237 -11.94 19.27 11.68
C LEU A 237 -11.73 20.76 11.82
N THR A 238 -11.42 21.50 10.73
CA THR A 238 -11.12 22.94 10.79
C THR A 238 -12.04 23.82 9.93
N ASP A 239 -13.02 23.22 9.26
CA ASP A 239 -13.90 23.92 8.30
C ASP A 239 -13.13 24.78 7.29
N GLY A 240 -12.03 24.23 6.76
CA GLY A 240 -11.16 24.91 5.78
C GLY A 240 -10.04 25.75 6.38
N GLY A 241 -9.88 25.77 7.69
CA GLY A 241 -8.79 26.47 8.40
C GLY A 241 -7.39 25.91 8.11
N SER A 242 -6.39 26.48 8.78
CA SER A 242 -4.99 26.05 8.62
C SER A 242 -4.77 24.64 9.22
N VAL A 243 -3.91 23.87 8.57
CA VAL A 243 -3.40 22.58 9.06
C VAL A 243 -1.92 22.53 8.76
N ARG A 244 -1.13 22.03 9.70
CA ARG A 244 0.30 21.75 9.52
C ARG A 244 0.52 20.25 9.37
N GLY A 245 1.58 19.87 8.63
CA GLY A 245 2.07 18.52 8.52
C GLY A 245 3.53 18.42 8.94
N ILE A 246 3.89 17.36 9.66
CA ILE A 246 5.28 17.04 9.99
C ILE A 246 5.54 15.61 9.52
N LEU A 247 6.40 15.45 8.54
CA LEU A 247 6.87 14.15 8.09
C LEU A 247 8.17 13.84 8.83
N LEU A 248 8.13 12.87 9.76
CA LEU A 248 9.28 12.40 10.52
C LEU A 248 9.95 11.26 9.77
N VAL A 249 11.17 11.44 9.31
CA VAL A 249 11.95 10.43 8.59
C VAL A 249 13.18 10.01 9.39
N LEU A 250 13.53 8.72 9.33
CA LEU A 250 14.75 8.22 9.95
C LEU A 250 15.97 8.86 9.27
N ASP A 251 16.91 9.35 10.08
CA ASP A 251 18.15 9.92 9.59
C ASP A 251 19.11 8.79 9.18
N GLU A 252 19.24 8.54 7.89
CA GLU A 252 20.12 7.54 7.29
C GLU A 252 21.37 8.16 6.67
N GLY A 253 21.65 9.43 6.95
CA GLY A 253 22.84 10.15 6.51
C GLY A 253 22.53 11.28 5.53
N GLU A 254 22.58 11.05 4.21
CA GLU A 254 22.35 12.14 3.24
C GLU A 254 20.86 12.44 3.07
N PRO A 255 20.46 13.73 3.05
CA PRO A 255 19.09 14.14 2.73
C PRO A 255 18.70 13.72 1.31
N ASP A 256 17.43 13.26 1.12
CA ASP A 256 16.88 13.08 -0.22
C ASP A 256 16.33 14.44 -0.74
N PRO A 257 16.99 15.06 -1.74
CA PRO A 257 16.56 16.35 -2.26
C PRO A 257 15.12 16.31 -2.81
N ARG A 258 14.68 15.17 -3.35
CA ARG A 258 13.31 15.03 -3.90
C ARG A 258 12.25 15.12 -2.80
N LEU A 259 12.54 14.56 -1.62
CA LEU A 259 11.65 14.65 -0.47
C LEU A 259 11.53 16.09 0.03
N GLU A 260 12.66 16.77 0.15
CA GLU A 260 12.72 18.17 0.59
C GLU A 260 11.98 19.08 -0.41
N ASP A 261 12.23 18.92 -1.72
CA ASP A 261 11.57 19.68 -2.78
C ASP A 261 10.06 19.41 -2.83
N ALA A 262 9.64 18.16 -2.72
CA ALA A 262 8.23 17.79 -2.72
C ALA A 262 7.49 18.34 -1.50
N ALA A 263 8.10 18.27 -0.32
CA ALA A 263 7.53 18.84 0.90
C ALA A 263 7.46 20.36 0.86
N ALA A 264 8.50 21.01 0.35
CA ALA A 264 8.54 22.48 0.21
C ALA A 264 7.44 23.03 -0.73
N ALA A 265 6.98 22.22 -1.69
CA ALA A 265 5.87 22.57 -2.57
C ALA A 265 4.49 22.56 -1.86
N VAL A 266 4.40 21.99 -0.65
CA VAL A 266 3.14 21.86 0.10
C VAL A 266 3.10 22.87 1.25
N PRO A 267 2.20 23.85 1.23
CA PRO A 267 2.09 24.84 2.31
C PRO A 267 1.82 24.19 3.67
N GLY A 268 2.68 24.49 4.65
CA GLY A 268 2.56 23.98 6.01
C GLY A 268 3.06 22.57 6.24
N LEU A 269 3.71 21.93 5.26
CA LEU A 269 4.38 20.65 5.41
C LEU A 269 5.88 20.86 5.70
N GLU A 270 6.38 20.17 6.71
CA GLU A 270 7.79 20.15 7.11
C GLU A 270 8.32 18.71 7.13
N VAL A 271 9.55 18.51 6.68
CA VAL A 271 10.28 17.26 6.89
C VAL A 271 11.22 17.44 8.07
N ARG A 272 11.17 16.52 9.01
CA ARG A 272 12.10 16.46 10.15
C ARG A 272 12.72 15.09 10.24
N ARG A 273 13.97 15.06 10.69
CA ARG A 273 14.75 13.83 10.81
C ARG A 273 14.84 13.41 12.26
N TYR A 274 14.77 12.11 12.51
CA TYR A 274 14.97 11.53 13.82
C TYR A 274 16.06 10.45 13.78
N SER A 275 16.75 10.25 14.89
CA SER A 275 17.66 9.14 15.10
C SER A 275 17.24 8.36 16.35
N ILE A 276 17.50 7.05 16.35
CA ILE A 276 17.25 6.19 17.51
C ILE A 276 18.58 5.82 18.14
N SER A 277 18.76 6.11 19.41
CA SER A 277 19.96 5.70 20.17
C SER A 277 19.57 4.89 21.39
N PHE A 278 20.23 3.75 21.58
CA PHE A 278 20.04 2.93 22.79
C PHE A 278 21.18 3.18 23.76
N LYS A 279 20.85 3.43 25.03
CA LYS A 279 21.82 3.44 26.12
C LYS A 279 21.58 2.20 26.97
N ILE A 280 22.60 1.35 27.09
CA ILE A 280 22.61 0.24 28.05
C ILE A 280 23.29 0.79 29.29
N GLY A 281 22.55 0.85 30.41
CA GLY A 281 23.05 1.27 31.72
C GLY A 281 23.61 0.11 32.52
#